data_694ccd7e5b46eaff790bbba7d157f9ac
#
_entry.id   694ccd7e5b46eaff790bbba7d157f9ac
#
_cell.length_a   1.000
_cell.length_b   1.000
_cell.length_c   1.000
_cell.angle_alpha   90.00
_cell.angle_beta   90.00
_cell.angle_gamma   90.00
#
_symmetry.space_group_name_H-M   'P 1'
#
loop_
_entity.id
_entity.type
_entity.pdbx_description
1 polymer ?
#
loop_
_entity_poly.entity_id
_entity_poly.type
_entity_poly.pdbx_seq_one_letter_code
_entity_poly.pdbx_strand_id
1 'polypeptide(L)'
;MYPDTYFYKKGMKSSDILIKSYERLDDYLNFKLNAKDTKTSLKKADILILASIIEKEAGNNNEKLNIASVFLKRLSIGMRLQADPTIIYGLLPNFDGDIKKSDILDKNNKYNTYMINGLPPSPISISSMSSIDAAIDAVPGDYLFFVADSPTSHYFSKSYDEHLEMINQLGLDK
;
A
#
# COMPACT_ATOMS: atom_id res chain seq x y z
N MET A 1 6.29 7.96 -10.39
CA MET A 1 7.01 7.56 -11.62
C MET A 1 6.39 6.28 -12.16
N TYR A 2 6.19 6.18 -13.47
CA TYR A 2 5.72 4.96 -14.12
C TYR A 2 6.84 3.91 -14.08
N PRO A 3 6.62 2.73 -13.51
CA PRO A 3 7.65 1.71 -13.33
C PRO A 3 7.89 0.97 -14.67
N ASP A 4 8.92 1.38 -15.41
CA ASP A 4 9.29 0.79 -16.69
C ASP A 4 10.80 0.98 -16.99
N THR A 5 11.28 0.33 -18.04
CA THR A 5 12.62 0.54 -18.59
C THR A 5 12.62 1.75 -19.52
N TYR A 6 13.52 2.70 -19.26
CA TYR A 6 13.67 3.91 -20.06
C TYR A 6 14.99 3.90 -20.81
N PHE A 7 14.91 3.93 -22.15
CA PHE A 7 16.09 4.09 -23.01
C PHE A 7 16.47 5.55 -23.08
N TYR A 8 17.77 5.83 -22.99
CA TYR A 8 18.33 7.18 -23.09
C TYR A 8 19.50 7.23 -24.08
N LYS A 9 19.74 8.43 -24.64
CA LYS A 9 20.89 8.72 -25.53
C LYS A 9 21.93 9.51 -24.77
N LYS A 10 23.20 9.41 -25.21
CA LYS A 10 24.29 10.24 -24.66
C LYS A 10 23.92 11.74 -24.77
N GLY A 11 24.04 12.47 -23.68
CA GLY A 11 23.68 13.89 -23.57
C GLY A 11 22.26 14.18 -23.11
N MET A 12 21.38 13.17 -22.96
CA MET A 12 20.05 13.35 -22.37
C MET A 12 20.20 13.65 -20.86
N LYS A 13 19.41 14.57 -20.34
CA LYS A 13 19.40 14.89 -18.92
C LYS A 13 18.56 13.85 -18.15
N SER A 14 18.97 13.55 -16.91
CA SER A 14 18.17 12.67 -16.02
C SER A 14 16.78 13.23 -15.76
N SER A 15 16.62 14.55 -15.72
CA SER A 15 15.31 15.21 -15.63
C SER A 15 14.34 14.84 -16.74
N ASP A 16 14.85 14.65 -17.98
CA ASP A 16 14.00 14.33 -19.13
C ASP A 16 13.38 12.92 -18.97
N ILE A 17 14.14 11.98 -18.39
CA ILE A 17 13.64 10.64 -18.09
C ILE A 17 12.61 10.70 -16.97
N LEU A 18 12.86 11.50 -15.93
CA LEU A 18 11.92 11.65 -14.80
C LEU A 18 10.60 12.29 -15.27
N ILE A 19 10.66 13.33 -16.09
CA ILE A 19 9.50 14.00 -16.67
C ILE A 19 8.70 13.00 -17.50
N LYS A 20 9.34 12.29 -18.44
CA LYS A 20 8.71 11.27 -19.27
C LYS A 20 8.03 10.18 -18.44
N SER A 21 8.67 9.74 -17.36
CA SER A 21 8.11 8.73 -16.46
C SER A 21 6.88 9.27 -15.68
N TYR A 22 6.93 10.55 -15.30
CA TYR A 22 5.81 11.22 -14.64
C TYR A 22 4.63 11.39 -15.59
N GLU A 23 4.84 11.93 -16.78
CA GLU A 23 3.81 12.12 -17.80
C GLU A 23 3.10 10.80 -18.14
N ARG A 24 3.88 9.74 -18.35
CA ARG A 24 3.34 8.41 -18.62
C ARG A 24 2.47 7.86 -17.48
N LEU A 25 2.85 8.12 -16.23
CA LEU A 25 2.03 7.75 -15.07
C LEU A 25 0.74 8.56 -15.02
N ASP A 26 0.84 9.87 -15.25
CA ASP A 26 -0.34 10.75 -15.24
C ASP A 26 -1.33 10.38 -16.36
N ASP A 27 -0.84 10.11 -17.56
CA ASP A 27 -1.65 9.64 -18.69
C ASP A 27 -2.36 8.31 -18.35
N TYR A 28 -1.64 7.37 -17.75
CA TYR A 28 -2.20 6.10 -17.33
C TYR A 28 -3.31 6.28 -16.27
N LEU A 29 -3.06 7.09 -15.24
CA LEU A 29 -4.07 7.38 -14.23
C LEU A 29 -5.28 8.09 -14.82
N ASN A 30 -5.08 9.05 -15.74
CA ASN A 30 -6.17 9.72 -16.45
C ASN A 30 -7.00 8.72 -17.26
N PHE A 31 -6.34 7.82 -17.99
CA PHE A 31 -7.02 6.78 -18.78
C PHE A 31 -7.88 5.87 -17.88
N LYS A 32 -7.32 5.37 -16.78
CA LYS A 32 -8.02 4.48 -15.84
C LYS A 32 -9.18 5.19 -15.13
N LEU A 33 -8.98 6.42 -14.66
CA LEU A 33 -9.98 7.16 -13.89
C LEU A 33 -11.13 7.71 -14.76
N ASN A 34 -10.90 7.91 -16.06
CA ASN A 34 -11.95 8.33 -16.98
C ASN A 34 -12.72 7.15 -17.62
N ALA A 35 -12.34 5.90 -17.29
CA ALA A 35 -13.08 4.73 -17.76
C ALA A 35 -14.48 4.68 -17.13
N LYS A 36 -15.49 4.28 -17.94
CA LYS A 36 -16.92 4.23 -17.53
C LYS A 36 -17.17 3.34 -16.31
N ASP A 37 -16.34 2.32 -16.12
CA ASP A 37 -16.50 1.31 -15.07
C ASP A 37 -15.62 1.57 -13.84
N THR A 38 -14.99 2.74 -13.75
CA THR A 38 -14.17 3.11 -12.59
C THR A 38 -15.01 3.18 -11.33
N LYS A 39 -14.65 2.39 -10.32
CA LYS A 39 -15.37 2.28 -9.04
C LYS A 39 -14.77 3.14 -7.93
N THR A 40 -13.51 3.55 -8.07
CA THR A 40 -12.83 4.33 -7.04
C THR A 40 -13.32 5.78 -7.02
N SER A 41 -13.47 6.32 -5.81
CA SER A 41 -13.66 7.76 -5.53
C SER A 41 -12.38 8.45 -5.07
N LEU A 42 -11.26 7.72 -5.02
CA LEU A 42 -9.98 8.24 -4.56
C LEU A 42 -9.39 9.22 -5.59
N LYS A 43 -8.73 10.26 -5.08
CA LYS A 43 -7.91 11.15 -5.92
C LYS A 43 -6.62 10.46 -6.36
N LYS A 44 -6.00 10.91 -7.45
CA LYS A 44 -4.72 10.36 -7.94
C LYS A 44 -3.65 10.24 -6.85
N ALA A 45 -3.52 11.26 -5.98
CA ALA A 45 -2.56 11.23 -4.88
C ALA A 45 -2.85 10.09 -3.92
N ASP A 46 -4.12 9.93 -3.51
CA ASP A 46 -4.54 8.89 -2.56
C ASP A 46 -4.36 7.49 -3.15
N ILE A 47 -4.62 7.32 -4.46
CA ILE A 47 -4.36 6.07 -5.19
C ILE A 47 -2.88 5.70 -5.12
N LEU A 48 -1.98 6.66 -5.37
CA LEU A 48 -0.54 6.41 -5.34
C LEU A 48 -0.03 6.10 -3.93
N ILE A 49 -0.61 6.75 -2.92
CA ILE A 49 -0.30 6.46 -1.51
C ILE A 49 -0.76 5.05 -1.16
N LEU A 50 -2.01 4.71 -1.44
CA LEU A 50 -2.56 3.37 -1.17
C LEU A 50 -1.79 2.29 -1.93
N ALA A 51 -1.51 2.50 -3.23
CA ALA A 51 -0.72 1.58 -4.04
C ALA A 51 0.68 1.33 -3.47
N SER A 52 1.32 2.36 -2.88
CA SER A 52 2.64 2.22 -2.27
C SER A 52 2.64 1.36 -1.01
N ILE A 53 1.54 1.36 -0.27
CA ILE A 53 1.35 0.48 0.90
C ILE A 53 1.09 -0.95 0.42
N ILE A 54 0.17 -1.14 -0.53
CA ILE A 54 -0.12 -2.45 -1.14
C ILE A 54 1.15 -3.10 -1.71
N GLU A 55 2.01 -2.31 -2.38
CA GLU A 55 3.28 -2.79 -2.93
C GLU A 55 4.21 -3.38 -1.87
N LYS A 56 4.18 -2.83 -0.66
CA LYS A 56 5.05 -3.25 0.44
C LYS A 56 4.44 -4.34 1.32
N GLU A 57 3.13 -4.51 1.29
CA GLU A 57 2.41 -5.55 2.04
C GLU A 57 2.25 -6.85 1.26
N ALA A 58 1.99 -6.77 -0.06
CA ALA A 58 1.65 -7.95 -0.84
C ALA A 58 2.84 -8.90 -1.05
N GLY A 59 2.69 -10.16 -0.67
CA GLY A 59 3.65 -11.22 -0.95
C GLY A 59 3.67 -11.65 -2.43
N ASN A 60 2.55 -11.47 -3.12
CA ASN A 60 2.40 -11.78 -4.55
C ASN A 60 1.35 -10.87 -5.23
N ASN A 61 1.31 -10.90 -6.57
CA ASN A 61 0.38 -10.04 -7.33
C ASN A 61 -1.09 -10.42 -7.18
N ASN A 62 -1.42 -11.69 -6.88
CA ASN A 62 -2.81 -12.16 -6.84
C ASN A 62 -3.55 -11.65 -5.60
N GLU A 63 -2.83 -11.27 -4.54
CA GLU A 63 -3.41 -10.77 -3.30
C GLU A 63 -3.61 -9.26 -3.26
N LYS A 64 -2.97 -8.52 -4.17
CA LYS A 64 -2.99 -7.06 -4.16
C LYS A 64 -4.41 -6.49 -4.14
N LEU A 65 -5.33 -7.10 -4.88
CA LEU A 65 -6.74 -6.68 -4.91
C LEU A 65 -7.43 -6.90 -3.55
N ASN A 66 -7.16 -8.03 -2.89
CA ASN A 66 -7.73 -8.34 -1.57
C ASN A 66 -7.15 -7.42 -0.49
N ILE A 67 -5.83 -7.19 -0.50
CA ILE A 67 -5.17 -6.25 0.42
C ILE A 67 -5.71 -4.83 0.22
N ALA A 68 -5.86 -4.38 -1.03
CA ALA A 68 -6.48 -3.10 -1.35
C ALA A 68 -7.92 -3.02 -0.82
N SER A 69 -8.71 -4.09 -0.98
CA SER A 69 -10.08 -4.19 -0.49
C SER A 69 -10.16 -4.06 1.04
N VAL A 70 -9.24 -4.69 1.79
CA VAL A 70 -9.14 -4.54 3.26
C VAL A 70 -8.84 -3.10 3.64
N PHE A 71 -7.85 -2.47 3.03
CA PHE A 71 -7.50 -1.08 3.34
C PHE A 71 -8.63 -0.11 3.00
N LEU A 72 -9.29 -0.29 1.84
CA LEU A 72 -10.45 0.52 1.48
C LEU A 72 -11.62 0.33 2.45
N LYS A 73 -11.84 -0.92 2.92
CA LYS A 73 -12.83 -1.19 3.96
C LYS A 73 -12.51 -0.49 5.26
N ARG A 74 -11.25 -0.58 5.73
CA ARG A 74 -10.79 0.13 6.95
C ARG A 74 -10.98 1.65 6.81
N LEU A 75 -10.57 2.23 5.69
CA LEU A 75 -10.77 3.65 5.41
C LEU A 75 -12.25 4.05 5.45
N SER A 76 -13.13 3.25 4.85
CA SER A 76 -14.57 3.54 4.78
C SER A 76 -15.28 3.57 6.14
N ILE A 77 -14.75 2.84 7.12
CA ILE A 77 -15.30 2.78 8.48
C ILE A 77 -14.48 3.59 9.51
N GLY A 78 -13.49 4.37 9.05
CA GLY A 78 -12.61 5.16 9.93
C GLY A 78 -11.62 4.31 10.76
N MET A 79 -11.38 3.06 10.38
CA MET A 79 -10.40 2.18 11.02
C MET A 79 -8.99 2.54 10.54
N ARG A 80 -8.00 2.49 11.44
CA ARG A 80 -6.60 2.73 11.11
C ARG A 80 -6.06 1.62 10.21
N LEU A 81 -5.15 1.97 9.27
CA LEU A 81 -4.60 1.00 8.32
C LEU A 81 -3.66 -0.01 8.99
N GLN A 82 -2.90 0.39 9.99
CA GLN A 82 -2.00 -0.48 10.76
C GLN A 82 -1.08 -1.33 9.85
N ALA A 83 -0.40 -0.66 8.94
CA ALA A 83 0.51 -1.23 7.97
C ALA A 83 1.96 -1.00 8.41
N ASP A 84 2.69 -2.05 8.75
CA ASP A 84 4.07 -2.01 9.24
C ASP A 84 5.04 -1.24 8.33
N PRO A 85 4.98 -1.39 6.99
CA PRO A 85 5.85 -0.64 6.09
C PRO A 85 5.76 0.88 6.24
N THR A 86 4.65 1.39 6.74
CA THR A 86 4.47 2.83 7.00
C THR A 86 5.28 3.30 8.21
N ILE A 87 5.40 2.47 9.25
CA ILE A 87 6.28 2.74 10.39
C ILE A 87 7.73 2.79 9.90
N ILE A 88 8.16 1.73 9.20
CA ILE A 88 9.51 1.58 8.67
C ILE A 88 9.91 2.80 7.85
N TYR A 89 9.03 3.24 6.93
CA TYR A 89 9.31 4.39 6.07
C TYR A 89 9.55 5.66 6.88
N GLY A 90 8.76 5.90 7.92
CA GLY A 90 8.92 7.07 8.79
C GLY A 90 10.17 7.03 9.68
N LEU A 91 10.76 5.85 9.91
CA LEU A 91 12.00 5.67 10.65
C LEU A 91 13.27 5.80 9.79
N LEU A 92 13.13 5.77 8.45
CA LEU A 92 14.30 5.89 7.57
C LEU A 92 14.99 7.25 7.74
N PRO A 93 16.34 7.30 7.65
CA PRO A 93 17.26 6.20 7.33
C PRO A 93 17.75 5.39 8.55
N ASN A 94 17.18 5.60 9.75
CA ASN A 94 17.67 5.06 11.02
C ASN A 94 17.01 3.73 11.44
N PHE A 95 16.21 3.09 10.57
CA PHE A 95 15.59 1.81 10.84
C PHE A 95 16.64 0.71 10.97
N ASP A 96 16.65 -0.01 12.09
CA ASP A 96 17.67 -1.02 12.45
C ASP A 96 17.29 -2.45 12.04
N GLY A 97 16.12 -2.64 11.40
CA GLY A 97 15.66 -3.95 10.89
C GLY A 97 14.56 -4.60 11.73
N ASP A 98 14.22 -4.05 12.89
CA ASP A 98 13.15 -4.56 13.76
C ASP A 98 12.21 -3.43 14.21
N ILE A 99 10.90 -3.71 14.21
CA ILE A 99 9.86 -2.77 14.68
C ILE A 99 9.64 -3.01 16.16
N LYS A 100 10.01 -2.02 16.97
CA LYS A 100 9.84 -2.07 18.43
C LYS A 100 8.46 -1.56 18.83
N LYS A 101 8.02 -1.95 20.01
CA LYS A 101 6.77 -1.43 20.59
C LYS A 101 6.75 0.10 20.70
N SER A 102 7.90 0.73 20.96
CA SER A 102 8.06 2.19 20.94
C SER A 102 7.73 2.79 19.58
N ASP A 103 8.12 2.13 18.49
CA ASP A 103 7.90 2.62 17.12
C ASP A 103 6.43 2.52 16.73
N ILE A 104 5.76 1.43 17.12
CA ILE A 104 4.31 1.25 16.95
C ILE A 104 3.52 2.37 17.66
N LEU A 105 3.99 2.77 18.85
CA LEU A 105 3.33 3.79 19.69
C LEU A 105 3.80 5.23 19.41
N ASP A 106 4.75 5.43 18.48
CA ASP A 106 5.29 6.75 18.18
C ASP A 106 4.27 7.60 17.40
N LYS A 107 3.75 8.63 18.08
CA LYS A 107 2.82 9.63 17.52
C LYS A 107 3.52 10.72 16.70
N ASN A 108 4.85 10.83 16.79
CA ASN A 108 5.61 11.83 16.05
C ASN A 108 5.94 11.35 14.62
N ASN A 109 5.93 10.03 14.41
CA ASN A 109 6.07 9.45 13.08
C ASN A 109 4.79 9.70 12.26
N LYS A 110 4.82 10.69 11.38
CA LYS A 110 3.66 11.10 10.54
C LYS A 110 3.19 10.04 9.56
N TYR A 111 4.00 9.00 9.31
CA TYR A 111 3.65 7.88 8.44
C TYR A 111 3.03 6.72 9.21
N ASN A 112 3.16 6.68 10.56
CA ASN A 112 2.73 5.57 11.38
C ASN A 112 1.19 5.39 11.35
N THR A 113 0.71 4.48 10.50
CA THR A 113 -0.71 4.19 10.34
C THR A 113 -1.34 3.42 11.51
N TYR A 114 -0.57 3.08 12.56
CA TYR A 114 -1.10 2.67 13.87
C TYR A 114 -1.53 3.88 14.72
N MET A 115 -0.99 5.08 14.45
CA MET A 115 -1.25 6.28 15.23
C MET A 115 -2.06 7.33 14.48
N ILE A 116 -1.98 7.38 13.16
CA ILE A 116 -2.76 8.31 12.33
C ILE A 116 -4.04 7.65 11.81
N ASN A 117 -5.06 8.45 11.51
CA ASN A 117 -6.26 8.02 10.81
C ASN A 117 -6.10 8.31 9.31
N GLY A 118 -6.55 7.37 8.47
CA GLY A 118 -6.48 7.52 7.02
C GLY A 118 -5.12 7.18 6.42
N LEU A 119 -4.84 7.76 5.25
CA LEU A 119 -3.61 7.55 4.50
C LEU A 119 -2.45 8.39 5.06
N PRO A 120 -1.20 7.93 4.95
CA PRO A 120 -0.03 8.75 5.27
C PRO A 120 0.14 9.91 4.28
N PRO A 121 1.00 10.91 4.59
CA PRO A 121 1.06 12.17 3.83
C PRO A 121 1.62 12.03 2.40
N SER A 122 2.33 10.96 2.09
CA SER A 122 2.86 10.68 0.75
C SER A 122 3.09 9.17 0.52
N PRO A 123 3.31 8.73 -0.74
CA PRO A 123 3.70 7.35 -1.01
C PRO A 123 4.98 6.94 -0.28
N ILE A 124 5.04 5.67 0.16
CA ILE A 124 6.18 5.08 0.89
C ILE A 124 7.11 4.26 -0.02
N SER A 125 6.71 4.04 -1.25
CA SER A 125 7.50 3.33 -2.28
C SER A 125 7.12 3.77 -3.69
N ILE A 126 7.91 3.36 -4.68
CA ILE A 126 7.47 3.31 -6.08
C ILE A 126 6.64 2.03 -6.23
N SER A 127 5.42 2.18 -6.72
CA SER A 127 4.47 1.08 -6.88
C SER A 127 4.58 0.47 -8.27
N SER A 128 4.43 -0.85 -8.37
CA SER A 128 4.19 -1.54 -9.64
C SER A 128 2.82 -1.18 -10.21
N MET A 129 2.62 -1.44 -11.51
CA MET A 129 1.32 -1.21 -12.15
C MET A 129 0.21 -2.04 -11.51
N SER A 130 0.51 -3.30 -11.11
CA SER A 130 -0.46 -4.16 -10.45
C SER A 130 -0.94 -3.62 -9.10
N SER A 131 -0.09 -2.91 -8.35
CA SER A 131 -0.49 -2.25 -7.10
C SER A 131 -1.33 -0.99 -7.35
N ILE A 132 -1.02 -0.24 -8.42
CA ILE A 132 -1.82 0.92 -8.84
C ILE A 132 -3.20 0.45 -9.31
N ASP A 133 -3.25 -0.60 -10.14
CA ASP A 133 -4.51 -1.19 -10.60
C ASP A 133 -5.34 -1.71 -9.43
N ALA A 134 -4.73 -2.41 -8.47
CA ALA A 134 -5.42 -2.87 -7.28
C ALA A 134 -6.03 -1.71 -6.46
N ALA A 135 -5.31 -0.59 -6.32
CA ALA A 135 -5.82 0.59 -5.62
C ALA A 135 -7.00 1.29 -6.36
N ILE A 136 -7.06 1.16 -7.70
CA ILE A 136 -8.14 1.74 -8.50
C ILE A 136 -9.34 0.79 -8.58
N ASP A 137 -9.11 -0.50 -8.84
CA ASP A 137 -10.13 -1.47 -9.21
C ASP A 137 -10.77 -2.16 -8.01
N ALA A 138 -10.10 -2.15 -6.83
CA ALA A 138 -10.67 -2.72 -5.62
C ALA A 138 -11.87 -1.92 -5.09
N VAL A 139 -12.75 -2.63 -4.42
CA VAL A 139 -13.86 -2.05 -3.66
C VAL A 139 -13.81 -2.54 -2.21
N PRO A 140 -14.35 -1.78 -1.24
CA PRO A 140 -14.47 -2.27 0.13
C PRO A 140 -15.21 -3.62 0.18
N GLY A 141 -14.54 -4.65 0.70
CA GLY A 141 -15.09 -5.98 0.88
C GLY A 141 -15.51 -6.24 2.32
N ASP A 142 -15.58 -7.54 2.69
CA ASP A 142 -15.94 -7.98 4.03
C ASP A 142 -14.75 -8.15 4.97
N TYR A 143 -13.56 -8.38 4.42
CA TYR A 143 -12.36 -8.63 5.21
C TYR A 143 -11.84 -7.35 5.87
N LEU A 144 -11.42 -7.47 7.13
CA LEU A 144 -10.85 -6.38 7.92
C LEU A 144 -9.39 -6.65 8.33
N PHE A 145 -8.95 -7.91 8.32
CA PHE A 145 -7.63 -8.32 8.78
C PHE A 145 -7.01 -9.29 7.77
N PHE A 146 -5.69 -9.34 7.77
CA PHE A 146 -4.91 -10.37 7.10
C PHE A 146 -3.64 -10.68 7.91
N VAL A 147 -3.14 -11.89 7.79
CA VAL A 147 -1.89 -12.34 8.40
C VAL A 147 -1.17 -13.26 7.43
N ALA A 148 0.15 -13.18 7.36
CA ALA A 148 0.94 -14.05 6.51
C ALA A 148 0.78 -15.51 6.96
N ASP A 149 0.27 -16.38 6.08
CA ASP A 149 0.15 -17.82 6.28
C ASP A 149 1.27 -18.60 5.58
N SER A 150 2.01 -17.92 4.71
CA SER A 150 3.22 -18.41 4.07
C SER A 150 4.14 -17.24 3.70
N PRO A 151 5.38 -17.49 3.20
CA PRO A 151 6.27 -16.42 2.74
C PRO A 151 5.70 -15.55 1.61
N THR A 152 4.65 -16.00 0.92
CA THR A 152 4.10 -15.33 -0.27
C THR A 152 2.59 -15.20 -0.25
N SER A 153 1.89 -15.61 0.82
CA SER A 153 0.43 -15.53 0.90
C SER A 153 -0.08 -15.11 2.26
N HIS A 154 -1.34 -14.66 2.30
CA HIS A 154 -2.01 -14.20 3.50
C HIS A 154 -3.37 -14.87 3.65
N TYR A 155 -3.72 -15.18 4.89
CA TYR A 155 -5.08 -15.50 5.31
C TYR A 155 -5.85 -14.21 5.62
N PHE A 156 -7.07 -14.09 5.09
CA PHE A 156 -7.94 -12.93 5.27
C PHE A 156 -9.09 -13.26 6.19
N SER A 157 -9.37 -12.42 7.21
CA SER A 157 -10.42 -12.60 8.20
C SER A 157 -11.35 -11.39 8.29
N LYS A 158 -12.61 -11.66 8.67
CA LYS A 158 -13.66 -10.64 8.77
C LYS A 158 -13.76 -10.03 10.17
N SER A 159 -13.39 -10.79 11.19
CA SER A 159 -13.43 -10.38 12.59
C SER A 159 -12.06 -10.48 13.24
N TYR A 160 -11.89 -9.74 14.34
CA TYR A 160 -10.66 -9.82 15.14
C TYR A 160 -10.49 -11.19 15.81
N ASP A 161 -11.59 -11.82 16.23
CA ASP A 161 -11.55 -13.16 16.84
C ASP A 161 -11.06 -14.20 15.82
N GLU A 162 -11.58 -14.19 14.60
CA GLU A 162 -11.11 -15.05 13.50
C GLU A 162 -9.63 -14.81 13.19
N HIS A 163 -9.18 -13.55 13.23
CA HIS A 163 -7.78 -13.19 13.02
C HIS A 163 -6.87 -13.73 14.13
N LEU A 164 -7.27 -13.59 15.40
CA LEU A 164 -6.52 -14.15 16.54
C LEU A 164 -6.46 -15.68 16.50
N GLU A 165 -7.56 -16.34 16.14
CA GLU A 165 -7.59 -17.78 15.97
C GLU A 165 -6.57 -18.24 14.93
N MET A 166 -6.47 -17.55 13.81
CA MET A 166 -5.48 -17.88 12.77
C MET A 166 -4.04 -17.60 13.25
N ILE A 167 -3.78 -16.50 13.95
CA ILE A 167 -2.47 -16.20 14.54
C ILE A 167 -2.02 -17.33 15.46
N ASN A 168 -2.92 -17.82 16.32
CA ASN A 168 -2.66 -18.96 17.22
C ASN A 168 -2.36 -20.25 16.44
N GLN A 169 -3.16 -20.55 15.39
CA GLN A 169 -2.94 -21.73 14.53
C GLN A 169 -1.60 -21.70 13.82
N LEU A 170 -1.14 -20.51 13.41
CA LEU A 170 0.15 -20.30 12.75
C LEU A 170 1.34 -20.21 13.74
N GLY A 171 1.08 -20.16 15.06
CA GLY A 171 2.11 -20.05 16.08
C GLY A 171 2.84 -18.70 16.08
N LEU A 172 2.14 -17.62 15.71
CA LEU A 172 2.67 -16.25 15.60
C LEU A 172 2.40 -15.41 16.86
N ASP A 173 1.83 -15.97 17.91
CA ASP A 173 1.41 -15.35 19.16
C ASP A 173 2.55 -15.23 20.20
N LYS A 174 3.80 -14.99 19.79
CA LYS A 174 4.97 -14.91 20.68
C LYS A 174 5.24 -13.51 21.20
#